data_486627a0d6d47d0239623ae4e45daaee
#
_entry.id   486627a0d6d47d0239623ae4e45daaee
#
_cell.length_a   1.000
_cell.length_b   1.000
_cell.length_c   1.000
_cell.angle_alpha   90.00
_cell.angle_beta   90.00
_cell.angle_gamma   90.00
#
_symmetry.space_group_name_H-M   'P 1'
#
loop_
_entity.id
_entity.type
_entity.pdbx_description
1 polymer ?
#
loop_
_entity_poly.entity_id
_entity_poly.type
_entity_poly.pdbx_seq_one_letter_code
_entity_poly.pdbx_strand_id
1 'polypeptide(L)'
;IGLRLGMNFLDGVDGDGNPIKIDSSKVHLLGHSLGGIYGMNTVGLANTELNPQIDGLFKIASTSLAMPGLMLANFGLDSPAFEGLAKSNLTLQLSPDFAAAVAANLPTGYTQTELSGFYFAFYNSLSVEQKATLDAGFAQFTFAAQTVTDSGDPIAYVEMLAATETPTHLIEVVG
;
A
#
# COMPACT_ATOMS: atom_id res chain seq x y z
N ILE A 1 -11.94 3.76 11.36
CA ILE A 1 -12.68 3.27 12.56
C ILE A 1 -13.53 4.38 13.19
N GLY A 2 -12.98 5.58 13.47
CA GLY A 2 -13.75 6.67 14.09
C GLY A 2 -14.98 7.10 13.28
N LEU A 3 -14.87 7.22 11.96
CA LEU A 3 -16.02 7.51 11.08
C LEU A 3 -17.09 6.40 11.19
N ARG A 4 -16.67 5.12 11.18
CA ARG A 4 -17.59 3.99 11.31
C ARG A 4 -18.35 4.03 12.65
N LEU A 5 -17.67 4.32 13.74
CA LEU A 5 -18.29 4.53 15.04
C LEU A 5 -19.32 5.67 14.98
N GLY A 6 -18.95 6.81 14.39
CA GLY A 6 -19.81 7.98 14.27
C GLY A 6 -21.12 7.71 13.53
N MET A 7 -21.09 6.82 12.52
CA MET A 7 -22.29 6.47 11.74
C MET A 7 -23.44 5.87 12.57
N ASN A 8 -23.16 5.33 13.77
CA ASN A 8 -24.23 4.82 14.64
C ASN A 8 -25.04 5.95 15.30
N PHE A 9 -24.52 7.17 15.27
CA PHE A 9 -25.08 8.33 15.99
C PHE A 9 -25.48 9.47 15.05
N LEU A 10 -25.37 9.25 13.72
CA LEU A 10 -25.74 10.24 12.74
C LEU A 10 -27.25 10.19 12.51
N ASP A 11 -27.92 11.23 12.93
CA ASP A 11 -29.32 11.55 12.61
C ASP A 11 -29.36 12.83 11.77
N GLY A 12 -30.30 12.90 10.84
CA GLY A 12 -30.50 14.07 10.00
C GLY A 12 -31.95 14.21 9.55
N VAL A 13 -32.20 15.23 8.75
CA VAL A 13 -33.49 15.41 8.06
C VAL A 13 -33.21 15.65 6.58
N ASP A 14 -34.11 15.21 5.70
CA ASP A 14 -34.08 15.53 4.27
C ASP A 14 -34.56 16.95 4.01
N GLY A 15 -34.59 17.36 2.72
CA GLY A 15 -35.05 18.68 2.29
C GLY A 15 -36.53 18.99 2.65
N ASP A 16 -37.32 17.96 2.92
CA ASP A 16 -38.73 18.05 3.29
C ASP A 16 -38.95 17.95 4.82
N GLY A 17 -37.87 17.80 5.59
CA GLY A 17 -37.91 17.72 7.05
C GLY A 17 -38.18 16.31 7.61
N ASN A 18 -38.15 15.25 6.76
CA ASN A 18 -38.32 13.89 7.24
C ASN A 18 -37.03 13.35 7.87
N PRO A 19 -37.10 12.57 8.96
CA PRO A 19 -35.92 12.04 9.60
C PRO A 19 -35.18 11.04 8.69
N ILE A 20 -33.87 11.25 8.52
CA ILE A 20 -32.95 10.34 7.85
C ILE A 20 -32.11 9.64 8.92
N LYS A 21 -32.06 8.32 8.87
CA LYS A 21 -31.16 7.51 9.70
C LYS A 21 -30.27 6.65 8.82
N ILE A 22 -28.98 6.58 9.21
CA ILE A 22 -28.06 5.63 8.61
C ILE A 22 -28.33 4.25 9.22
N ASP A 23 -28.56 3.25 8.35
CA ASP A 23 -28.59 1.85 8.79
C ASP A 23 -27.15 1.39 9.02
N SER A 24 -26.70 1.54 10.26
CA SER A 24 -25.33 1.19 10.65
C SER A 24 -25.02 -0.30 10.57
N SER A 25 -26.01 -1.17 10.36
CA SER A 25 -25.80 -2.60 10.11
C SER A 25 -25.39 -2.90 8.66
N LYS A 26 -25.55 -1.93 7.76
CA LYS A 26 -25.30 -2.05 6.31
C LYS A 26 -24.17 -1.14 5.83
N VAL A 27 -23.17 -0.92 6.65
CA VAL A 27 -21.99 -0.15 6.25
C VAL A 27 -21.04 -1.04 5.49
N HIS A 28 -20.68 -0.61 4.27
CA HIS A 28 -19.76 -1.30 3.39
C HIS A 28 -18.52 -0.44 3.17
N LEU A 29 -17.35 -1.08 3.00
CA LEU A 29 -16.10 -0.39 2.70
C LEU A 29 -15.70 -0.65 1.25
N LEU A 30 -15.41 0.41 0.52
CA LEU A 30 -14.77 0.36 -0.79
C LEU A 30 -13.41 1.02 -0.69
N GLY A 31 -12.35 0.28 -1.00
CA GLY A 31 -10.97 0.75 -1.02
C GLY A 31 -10.32 0.55 -2.37
N HIS A 32 -9.61 1.57 -2.88
CA HIS A 32 -8.85 1.50 -4.12
C HIS A 32 -7.40 1.89 -3.87
N SER A 33 -6.42 1.10 -4.37
CA SER A 33 -4.99 1.33 -4.19
C SER A 33 -4.64 1.51 -2.70
N LEU A 34 -4.14 2.66 -2.28
CA LEU A 34 -3.87 2.97 -0.87
C LEU A 34 -5.11 2.76 0.03
N GLY A 35 -6.32 3.03 -0.48
CA GLY A 35 -7.57 2.74 0.21
C GLY A 35 -7.84 1.23 0.34
N GLY A 36 -7.37 0.41 -0.60
CA GLY A 36 -7.38 -1.04 -0.51
C GLY A 36 -6.43 -1.56 0.56
N ILE A 37 -5.21 -0.99 0.62
CA ILE A 37 -4.19 -1.29 1.63
C ILE A 37 -4.75 -1.04 3.04
N TYR A 38 -5.17 0.19 3.34
CA TYR A 38 -5.74 0.51 4.65
C TYR A 38 -7.11 -0.12 4.90
N GLY A 39 -7.86 -0.41 3.84
CA GLY A 39 -9.16 -1.07 3.91
C GLY A 39 -9.06 -2.46 4.51
N MET A 40 -8.07 -3.25 4.08
CA MET A 40 -7.81 -4.59 4.60
C MET A 40 -7.58 -4.57 6.12
N ASN A 41 -6.65 -3.73 6.56
CA ASN A 41 -6.32 -3.56 7.98
C ASN A 41 -7.55 -3.07 8.78
N THR A 42 -8.28 -2.09 8.21
CA THR A 42 -9.45 -1.50 8.86
C THR A 42 -10.56 -2.53 9.07
N VAL A 43 -10.88 -3.34 8.05
CA VAL A 43 -11.94 -4.34 8.14
C VAL A 43 -11.54 -5.49 9.06
N GLY A 44 -10.31 -5.98 8.96
CA GLY A 44 -9.78 -7.00 9.86
C GLY A 44 -9.90 -6.58 11.32
N LEU A 45 -9.42 -5.37 11.66
CA LEU A 45 -9.51 -4.84 13.02
C LEU A 45 -10.93 -4.52 13.47
N ALA A 46 -11.77 -3.96 12.58
CA ALA A 46 -13.15 -3.56 12.93
C ALA A 46 -14.08 -4.74 13.17
N ASN A 47 -13.81 -5.87 12.50
CA ASN A 47 -14.66 -7.07 12.58
C ASN A 47 -14.11 -8.17 13.49
N THR A 48 -12.89 -8.00 14.04
CA THR A 48 -12.38 -8.91 15.06
C THR A 48 -13.19 -8.75 16.35
N GLU A 49 -13.72 -9.86 16.86
CA GLU A 49 -14.50 -9.87 18.08
C GLU A 49 -13.59 -9.74 19.31
N LEU A 50 -13.69 -8.62 20.01
CA LEU A 50 -12.93 -8.30 21.21
C LEU A 50 -13.83 -8.07 22.42
N ASN A 51 -14.97 -7.41 22.23
CA ASN A 51 -15.93 -7.08 23.27
C ASN A 51 -17.35 -7.06 22.69
N PRO A 52 -18.18 -8.09 22.97
CA PRO A 52 -19.52 -8.21 22.41
C PRO A 52 -20.47 -7.03 22.68
N GLN A 53 -20.15 -6.19 23.68
CA GLN A 53 -21.00 -5.02 24.02
C GLN A 53 -20.79 -3.86 23.04
N ILE A 54 -19.63 -3.79 22.38
CA ILE A 54 -19.28 -2.66 21.51
C ILE A 54 -18.87 -3.06 20.08
N ASP A 55 -18.56 -4.33 19.82
CA ASP A 55 -18.05 -4.79 18.51
C ASP A 55 -19.02 -4.44 17.38
N GLY A 56 -20.33 -4.54 17.61
CA GLY A 56 -21.35 -4.17 16.65
C GLY A 56 -21.28 -2.70 16.18
N LEU A 57 -20.74 -1.81 17.01
CA LEU A 57 -20.56 -0.39 16.66
C LEU A 57 -19.51 -0.16 15.59
N PHE A 58 -18.61 -1.12 15.38
CA PHE A 58 -17.49 -1.03 14.44
C PHE A 58 -17.67 -1.91 13.20
N LYS A 59 -18.61 -2.87 13.25
CA LYS A 59 -18.75 -3.90 12.23
C LYS A 59 -19.00 -3.33 10.84
N ILE A 60 -18.23 -3.84 9.86
CA ILE A 60 -18.35 -3.55 8.42
C ILE A 60 -19.00 -4.78 7.77
N ALA A 61 -20.12 -4.58 7.09
CA ALA A 61 -20.95 -5.68 6.58
C ALA A 61 -20.30 -6.41 5.39
N SER A 62 -19.56 -5.70 4.55
CA SER A 62 -18.74 -6.28 3.48
C SER A 62 -17.69 -5.27 2.99
N THR A 63 -16.72 -5.76 2.23
CA THR A 63 -15.70 -4.89 1.65
C THR A 63 -15.40 -5.25 0.20
N SER A 64 -15.06 -4.22 -0.60
CA SER A 64 -14.43 -4.37 -1.92
C SER A 64 -13.09 -3.66 -1.91
N LEU A 65 -12.02 -4.41 -2.15
CA LEU A 65 -10.65 -3.91 -2.14
C LEU A 65 -10.07 -4.05 -3.54
N ALA A 66 -9.84 -2.93 -4.19
CA ALA A 66 -9.28 -2.88 -5.52
C ALA A 66 -7.78 -2.54 -5.44
N MET A 67 -6.97 -3.39 -6.04
CA MET A 67 -5.51 -3.24 -6.12
C MET A 67 -4.86 -2.98 -4.74
N PRO A 68 -5.14 -3.77 -3.71
CA PRO A 68 -4.48 -3.66 -2.43
C PRO A 68 -3.06 -4.23 -2.58
N GLY A 69 -2.04 -3.38 -2.61
CA GLY A 69 -0.66 -3.85 -2.59
C GLY A 69 -0.34 -4.55 -1.26
N LEU A 70 0.36 -5.67 -1.33
CA LEU A 70 0.90 -6.40 -0.18
C LEU A 70 2.42 -6.35 -0.21
N MET A 71 3.08 -6.55 0.93
CA MET A 71 4.54 -6.50 1.02
C MET A 71 5.07 -5.19 0.42
N LEU A 72 4.68 -4.07 1.03
CA LEU A 72 4.83 -2.72 0.46
C LEU A 72 6.26 -2.38 0.03
N ALA A 73 7.27 -2.86 0.75
CA ALA A 73 8.65 -2.63 0.40
C ALA A 73 9.05 -3.37 -0.89
N ASN A 74 8.64 -4.64 -1.05
CA ASN A 74 8.84 -5.40 -2.28
C ASN A 74 8.04 -4.81 -3.44
N PHE A 75 6.76 -4.50 -3.19
CA PHE A 75 5.89 -3.90 -4.20
C PHE A 75 6.50 -2.63 -4.81
N GLY A 76 7.12 -1.77 -3.98
CA GLY A 76 7.78 -0.55 -4.46
C GLY A 76 8.98 -0.81 -5.38
N LEU A 77 9.72 -1.91 -5.16
CA LEU A 77 10.91 -2.26 -5.95
C LEU A 77 10.61 -3.13 -7.17
N ASP A 78 9.57 -3.95 -7.12
CA ASP A 78 9.31 -4.97 -8.14
C ASP A 78 8.12 -4.62 -9.06
N SER A 79 7.29 -3.66 -8.67
CA SER A 79 6.18 -3.20 -9.51
C SER A 79 6.70 -2.40 -10.72
N PRO A 80 6.32 -2.75 -11.96
CA PRO A 80 6.72 -2.01 -13.16
C PRO A 80 6.40 -0.51 -13.11
N ALA A 81 5.37 -0.12 -12.34
CA ALA A 81 4.98 1.27 -12.16
C ALA A 81 5.93 2.06 -11.25
N PHE A 82 6.61 1.40 -10.31
CA PHE A 82 7.41 2.06 -9.27
C PHE A 82 8.88 1.68 -9.29
N GLU A 83 9.25 0.55 -9.88
CA GLU A 83 10.63 0.05 -9.83
C GLU A 83 11.67 1.07 -10.34
N GLY A 84 11.38 1.74 -11.45
CA GLY A 84 12.29 2.75 -12.00
C GLY A 84 12.50 3.92 -11.04
N LEU A 85 11.45 4.38 -10.38
CA LEU A 85 11.50 5.41 -9.34
C LEU A 85 12.31 4.92 -8.13
N ALA A 86 11.95 3.78 -7.60
CA ALA A 86 12.54 3.27 -6.37
C ALA A 86 14.00 2.86 -6.56
N LYS A 87 14.28 2.02 -7.58
CA LYS A 87 15.63 1.51 -7.83
C LYS A 87 16.59 2.60 -8.22
N SER A 88 16.21 3.59 -9.05
CA SER A 88 17.10 4.68 -9.43
C SER A 88 17.49 5.56 -8.24
N ASN A 89 16.54 5.91 -7.36
CA ASN A 89 16.84 6.72 -6.19
C ASN A 89 17.67 5.95 -5.14
N LEU A 90 17.40 4.66 -4.95
CA LEU A 90 18.22 3.82 -4.09
C LEU A 90 19.64 3.66 -4.63
N THR A 91 19.78 3.47 -5.95
CA THR A 91 21.10 3.31 -6.57
C THR A 91 21.95 4.58 -6.42
N LEU A 92 21.36 5.77 -6.43
CA LEU A 92 22.07 7.02 -6.11
C LEU A 92 22.72 7.01 -4.72
N GLN A 93 22.11 6.28 -3.76
CA GLN A 93 22.62 6.18 -2.40
C GLN A 93 23.58 4.99 -2.24
N LEU A 94 23.36 3.90 -2.97
CA LEU A 94 24.10 2.65 -2.84
C LEU A 94 25.35 2.58 -3.72
N SER A 95 25.38 3.31 -4.84
CA SER A 95 26.45 3.24 -5.84
C SER A 95 27.07 4.61 -6.12
N PRO A 96 28.28 4.89 -5.57
CA PRO A 96 29.03 6.09 -5.94
C PRO A 96 29.29 6.22 -7.44
N ASP A 97 29.49 5.10 -8.14
CA ASP A 97 29.72 5.08 -9.58
C ASP A 97 28.47 5.55 -10.34
N PHE A 98 27.27 5.12 -9.91
CA PHE A 98 26.02 5.61 -10.50
C PHE A 98 25.83 7.09 -10.22
N ALA A 99 26.07 7.55 -9.00
CA ALA A 99 25.97 8.97 -8.66
C ALA A 99 26.91 9.83 -9.49
N ALA A 100 28.16 9.40 -9.68
CA ALA A 100 29.12 10.07 -10.55
C ALA A 100 28.68 10.07 -12.04
N ALA A 101 28.15 8.95 -12.53
CA ALA A 101 27.64 8.83 -13.88
C ALA A 101 26.43 9.74 -14.12
N VAL A 102 25.51 9.85 -13.17
CA VAL A 102 24.37 10.78 -13.20
C VAL A 102 24.86 12.23 -13.27
N ALA A 103 25.80 12.61 -12.40
CA ALA A 103 26.35 13.97 -12.39
C ALA A 103 27.07 14.34 -13.69
N ALA A 104 27.67 13.38 -14.37
CA ALA A 104 28.40 13.60 -15.63
C ALA A 104 27.50 13.63 -16.88
N ASN A 105 26.38 12.94 -16.88
CA ASN A 105 25.59 12.67 -18.08
C ASN A 105 24.17 13.25 -18.07
N LEU A 106 23.57 13.51 -16.91
CA LEU A 106 22.27 14.13 -16.83
C LEU A 106 22.36 15.65 -16.59
N PRO A 107 21.46 16.46 -17.19
CA PRO A 107 21.44 17.90 -16.98
C PRO A 107 21.05 18.23 -15.54
N THR A 108 21.46 19.39 -15.05
CA THR A 108 20.96 19.91 -13.78
C THR A 108 19.46 20.08 -13.85
N GLY A 109 18.72 19.46 -12.88
CA GLY A 109 17.26 19.50 -12.84
C GLY A 109 16.59 18.40 -13.68
N TYR A 110 17.29 17.31 -13.97
CA TYR A 110 16.72 16.13 -14.62
C TYR A 110 15.43 15.68 -13.95
N THR A 111 14.52 15.12 -14.74
CA THR A 111 13.24 14.57 -14.27
C THR A 111 13.43 13.16 -13.70
N GLN A 112 12.47 12.70 -12.91
CA GLN A 112 12.46 11.32 -12.42
C GLN A 112 12.43 10.27 -13.55
N THR A 113 11.76 10.58 -14.65
CA THR A 113 11.71 9.70 -15.83
C THR A 113 13.08 9.55 -16.47
N GLU A 114 13.84 10.66 -16.60
CA GLU A 114 15.20 10.63 -17.13
C GLU A 114 16.15 9.85 -16.20
N LEU A 115 16.03 10.03 -14.89
CA LEU A 115 16.82 9.26 -13.92
C LEU A 115 16.51 7.77 -13.99
N SER A 116 15.23 7.40 -14.07
CA SER A 116 14.81 6.00 -14.20
C SER A 116 15.31 5.35 -15.50
N GLY A 117 15.19 6.05 -16.62
CA GLY A 117 15.73 5.58 -17.90
C GLY A 117 17.25 5.40 -17.87
N PHE A 118 17.96 6.35 -17.25
CA PHE A 118 19.41 6.29 -17.08
C PHE A 118 19.83 5.14 -16.17
N TYR A 119 19.08 4.89 -15.09
CA TYR A 119 19.29 3.74 -14.21
C TYR A 119 19.22 2.41 -14.97
N PHE A 120 18.21 2.18 -15.78
CA PHE A 120 18.08 0.93 -16.53
C PHE A 120 19.24 0.74 -17.53
N ALA A 121 19.67 1.81 -18.20
CA ALA A 121 20.83 1.77 -19.09
C ALA A 121 22.11 1.43 -18.31
N PHE A 122 22.34 2.10 -17.18
CA PHE A 122 23.48 1.86 -16.29
C PHE A 122 23.45 0.41 -15.77
N TYR A 123 22.34 -0.05 -15.19
CA TYR A 123 22.21 -1.41 -14.67
C TYR A 123 22.51 -2.47 -15.74
N ASN A 124 22.01 -2.26 -16.97
CA ASN A 124 22.27 -3.18 -18.07
C ASN A 124 23.74 -3.23 -18.50
N SER A 125 24.52 -2.16 -18.28
CA SER A 125 25.94 -2.10 -18.58
C SER A 125 26.85 -2.76 -17.53
N LEU A 126 26.32 -3.07 -16.33
CA LEU A 126 27.07 -3.66 -15.24
C LEU A 126 27.45 -5.13 -15.51
N SER A 127 28.60 -5.56 -14.97
CA SER A 127 28.96 -6.97 -14.92
C SER A 127 28.00 -7.78 -14.02
N VAL A 128 28.05 -9.09 -14.11
CA VAL A 128 27.23 -9.99 -13.29
C VAL A 128 27.50 -9.77 -11.80
N GLU A 129 28.77 -9.57 -11.42
CA GLU A 129 29.18 -9.35 -10.04
C GLU A 129 28.70 -8.00 -9.51
N GLN A 130 28.76 -6.97 -10.34
CA GLN A 130 28.27 -5.63 -9.99
C GLN A 130 26.75 -5.61 -9.81
N LYS A 131 26.01 -6.30 -10.72
CA LYS A 131 24.56 -6.49 -10.57
C LYS A 131 24.23 -7.19 -9.26
N ALA A 132 24.89 -8.32 -8.97
CA ALA A 132 24.68 -9.05 -7.75
C ALA A 132 24.94 -8.21 -6.49
N THR A 133 25.95 -7.34 -6.52
CA THR A 133 26.24 -6.42 -5.41
C THR A 133 25.12 -5.40 -5.22
N LEU A 134 24.62 -4.81 -6.31
CA LEU A 134 23.54 -3.83 -6.26
C LEU A 134 22.22 -4.48 -5.82
N ASP A 135 21.91 -5.67 -6.35
CA ASP A 135 20.72 -6.43 -6.00
C ASP A 135 20.73 -6.87 -4.53
N ALA A 136 21.91 -7.22 -3.98
CA ALA A 136 22.06 -7.47 -2.55
C ALA A 136 21.76 -6.21 -1.71
N GLY A 137 22.14 -5.03 -2.19
CA GLY A 137 21.78 -3.74 -1.57
C GLY A 137 20.27 -3.51 -1.57
N PHE A 138 19.59 -3.79 -2.68
CA PHE A 138 18.13 -3.74 -2.75
C PHE A 138 17.47 -4.71 -1.78
N ALA A 139 17.95 -5.95 -1.71
CA ALA A 139 17.44 -6.95 -0.77
C ALA A 139 17.58 -6.52 0.70
N GLN A 140 18.72 -5.92 1.06
CA GLN A 140 18.95 -5.37 2.40
C GLN A 140 17.99 -4.21 2.70
N PHE A 141 17.82 -3.30 1.74
CA PHE A 141 16.86 -2.20 1.87
C PHE A 141 15.44 -2.74 2.06
N THR A 142 15.02 -3.68 1.21
CA THR A 142 13.68 -4.28 1.28
C THR A 142 13.42 -4.93 2.63
N PHE A 143 14.39 -5.70 3.14
CA PHE A 143 14.28 -6.32 4.46
C PHE A 143 14.11 -5.28 5.57
N ALA A 144 14.93 -4.24 5.58
CA ALA A 144 14.85 -3.18 6.57
C ALA A 144 13.54 -2.38 6.46
N ALA A 145 13.14 -2.00 5.23
CA ALA A 145 11.91 -1.27 4.97
C ALA A 145 10.67 -2.08 5.35
N GLN A 146 10.64 -3.38 5.00
CA GLN A 146 9.52 -4.26 5.38
C GLN A 146 9.39 -4.37 6.89
N THR A 147 10.50 -4.53 7.61
CA THR A 147 10.49 -4.58 9.10
C THR A 147 9.84 -3.31 9.71
N VAL A 148 10.06 -2.15 9.10
CA VAL A 148 9.47 -0.88 9.57
C VAL A 148 7.99 -0.77 9.20
N THR A 149 7.60 -1.29 8.03
CA THR A 149 6.23 -1.18 7.51
C THR A 149 5.30 -2.31 7.95
N ASP A 150 5.83 -3.43 8.47
CA ASP A 150 5.05 -4.64 8.79
C ASP A 150 3.79 -4.37 9.61
N SER A 151 3.84 -3.47 10.59
CA SER A 151 2.67 -3.15 11.41
C SER A 151 1.54 -2.43 10.65
N GLY A 152 1.85 -1.84 9.51
CA GLY A 152 0.90 -1.16 8.62
C GLY A 152 0.65 -1.90 7.31
N ASP A 153 1.48 -2.90 7.00
CA ASP A 153 1.38 -3.68 5.76
C ASP A 153 0.16 -4.60 5.81
N PRO A 154 -0.69 -4.62 4.77
CA PRO A 154 -1.86 -5.48 4.71
C PRO A 154 -1.53 -6.97 4.88
N ILE A 155 -0.33 -7.42 4.50
CA ILE A 155 0.08 -8.83 4.66
C ILE A 155 -0.05 -9.31 6.11
N ALA A 156 0.20 -8.43 7.09
CA ALA A 156 0.05 -8.75 8.52
C ALA A 156 -1.41 -8.93 8.96
N TYR A 157 -2.37 -8.52 8.14
CA TYR A 157 -3.80 -8.53 8.48
C TYR A 157 -4.63 -9.51 7.63
N VAL A 158 -4.03 -10.20 6.67
CA VAL A 158 -4.74 -11.14 5.78
C VAL A 158 -5.45 -12.25 6.59
N GLU A 159 -4.73 -12.90 7.51
CA GLU A 159 -5.30 -13.96 8.34
C GLU A 159 -6.39 -13.41 9.29
N MET A 160 -6.17 -12.22 9.85
CA MET A 160 -7.16 -11.57 10.71
C MET A 160 -8.44 -11.27 9.92
N LEU A 161 -8.33 -10.69 8.72
CA LEU A 161 -9.49 -10.42 7.87
C LEU A 161 -10.21 -11.73 7.48
N ALA A 162 -9.48 -12.75 7.10
CA ALA A 162 -10.04 -14.05 6.74
C ALA A 162 -10.81 -14.68 7.92
N ALA A 163 -10.25 -14.59 9.13
CA ALA A 163 -10.88 -15.12 10.34
C ALA A 163 -12.21 -14.41 10.73
N THR A 164 -12.43 -13.18 10.24
CA THR A 164 -13.70 -12.46 10.47
C THR A 164 -14.85 -12.97 9.59
N GLU A 165 -14.56 -13.81 8.58
CA GLU A 165 -15.53 -14.28 7.59
C GLU A 165 -16.30 -13.13 6.88
N THR A 166 -15.76 -11.94 6.90
CA THR A 166 -16.36 -10.75 6.26
C THR A 166 -16.42 -10.96 4.75
N PRO A 167 -17.59 -10.84 4.09
CA PRO A 167 -17.69 -10.92 2.64
C PRO A 167 -16.73 -9.91 1.98
N THR A 168 -15.72 -10.42 1.30
CA THR A 168 -14.63 -9.62 0.74
C THR A 168 -14.53 -9.87 -0.75
N HIS A 169 -14.61 -8.79 -1.54
CA HIS A 169 -14.34 -8.80 -2.97
C HIS A 169 -12.98 -8.19 -3.23
N LEU A 170 -12.06 -8.97 -3.80
CA LEU A 170 -10.73 -8.51 -4.23
C LEU A 170 -10.73 -8.29 -5.74
N ILE A 171 -10.18 -7.16 -6.16
CA ILE A 171 -10.00 -6.81 -7.57
C ILE A 171 -8.50 -6.64 -7.80
N GLU A 172 -7.94 -7.47 -8.66
CA GLU A 172 -6.53 -7.41 -9.05
C GLU A 172 -6.39 -6.91 -10.49
N VAL A 173 -5.29 -6.24 -10.79
CA VAL A 173 -4.87 -5.95 -12.15
C VAL A 173 -3.92 -7.07 -12.57
N VAL A 174 -4.35 -7.84 -13.56
CA VAL A 174 -3.51 -8.86 -14.19
C VAL A 174 -2.98 -8.29 -15.50
N GLY A 175 -1.67 -8.39 -15.73
CA GLY A 175 -0.99 -7.97 -16.95
C GLY A 175 -1.09 -8.99 -18.08
#